data_07a655136bdd1bd55c11aa6c4a7a3ebe
#
_entry.id   07a655136bdd1bd55c11aa6c4a7a3ebe
#
_cell.length_a   1.000
_cell.length_b   1.000
_cell.length_c   1.000
_cell.angle_alpha   90.00
_cell.angle_beta   90.00
_cell.angle_gamma   90.00
#
_symmetry.space_group_name_H-M   'P 1'
#
loop_
_entity.id
_entity.type
_entity.pdbx_description
1 polymer ?
#
loop_
_entity_poly.entity_id
_entity_poly.type
_entity_poly.pdbx_seq_one_letter_code
_entity_poly.pdbx_strand_id
1 'polypeptide(L)'
;MGVIGCTLWMSSCKQAPEAQTSANYAIMKVTTADKELSTSYSATIRGRQDIDIYPQVSGTIERLCVSEGEKVRKGQLLFIIDQVPYKAALTTALANVEAAKAGLATAELAYTSTKELYVQKVVSQYNLKTAENNYLTAKAQLSQAQAQEVSARNNLSYTEAVSYTHLRA
;
A
#
# COMPACT_ATOMS: atom_id res chain seq x y z
N MET A 1 52.77 113.59 38.14
CA MET A 1 52.76 112.86 36.91
C MET A 1 52.71 111.39 37.35
N GLY A 2 51.58 110.78 37.11
CA GLY A 2 51.05 109.57 37.70
C GLY A 2 51.56 108.28 37.11
N VAL A 3 51.77 107.26 37.88
CA VAL A 3 51.92 105.87 37.44
C VAL A 3 50.89 105.04 38.19
N ILE A 4 49.96 104.59 37.50
CA ILE A 4 48.86 103.73 37.92
C ILE A 4 49.38 102.25 37.91
N GLY A 5 49.41 101.67 39.11
CA GLY A 5 49.72 100.25 39.23
C GLY A 5 48.47 99.37 39.04
N CYS A 6 48.66 98.46 38.11
CA CYS A 6 47.65 97.47 37.81
C CYS A 6 47.95 96.17 38.60
N THR A 7 47.09 95.85 39.61
CA THR A 7 47.16 94.62 40.36
C THR A 7 46.36 93.54 39.68
N LEU A 8 47.00 92.49 39.15
CA LEU A 8 46.44 91.29 38.65
C LEU A 8 45.98 90.34 39.79
N TRP A 9 44.73 90.17 39.90
CA TRP A 9 44.14 89.17 40.80
C TRP A 9 44.15 87.80 40.06
N MET A 10 44.97 86.88 40.47
CA MET A 10 44.93 85.49 40.08
C MET A 10 43.87 84.75 40.81
N SER A 11 42.74 84.43 40.15
CA SER A 11 41.73 83.52 40.62
C SER A 11 42.25 82.11 40.55
N SER A 12 42.61 81.52 41.66
CA SER A 12 42.92 80.10 41.80
C SER A 12 41.62 79.31 41.76
N CYS A 13 41.35 78.58 40.65
CA CYS A 13 40.33 77.53 40.57
C CYS A 13 40.71 76.39 41.49
N LYS A 14 39.98 76.22 42.56
CA LYS A 14 40.06 75.07 43.42
C LYS A 14 39.32 73.91 42.76
N GLN A 15 40.11 73.01 42.21
CA GLN A 15 39.58 71.76 41.65
C GLN A 15 39.00 70.92 42.76
N ALA A 16 37.69 70.69 42.73
CA ALA A 16 37.05 69.78 43.64
C ALA A 16 37.52 68.35 43.40
N PRO A 17 37.79 67.56 44.41
CA PRO A 17 38.15 66.17 44.19
C PRO A 17 36.98 65.44 43.55
N GLU A 18 37.20 64.82 42.37
CA GLU A 18 36.26 63.86 41.81
C GLU A 18 35.98 62.78 42.85
N ALA A 19 34.73 62.72 43.28
CA ALA A 19 34.25 61.60 44.07
C ALA A 19 34.36 60.31 43.20
N GLN A 20 35.34 59.51 43.46
CA GLN A 20 35.40 58.16 42.89
C GLN A 20 34.22 57.39 43.45
N THR A 21 33.17 57.32 42.67
CA THR A 21 32.05 56.42 42.95
C THR A 21 32.61 55.00 42.80
N SER A 22 33.01 54.37 43.86
CA SER A 22 33.30 52.98 43.90
C SER A 22 31.98 52.22 43.57
N ALA A 23 31.88 51.83 42.33
CA ALA A 23 30.74 50.99 41.96
C ALA A 23 30.89 49.64 42.70
N ASN A 24 30.02 49.51 43.72
CA ASN A 24 29.91 48.21 44.40
C ASN A 24 29.25 47.19 43.45
N TYR A 25 30.08 46.41 42.82
CA TYR A 25 29.59 45.28 42.05
C TYR A 25 29.29 44.10 42.98
N ALA A 26 28.08 43.57 42.89
CA ALA A 26 27.76 42.33 43.57
C ALA A 26 28.52 41.19 42.88
N ILE A 27 29.50 40.63 43.57
CA ILE A 27 30.24 39.47 43.13
C ILE A 27 29.63 38.22 43.72
N MET A 28 29.34 37.25 42.88
CA MET A 28 28.88 35.92 43.30
C MET A 28 30.03 34.92 43.10
N LYS A 29 30.33 34.18 44.15
CA LYS A 29 31.31 33.10 44.06
C LYS A 29 30.65 31.95 43.27
N VAL A 30 31.19 31.68 42.08
CA VAL A 30 30.73 30.53 41.28
C VAL A 30 31.34 29.26 41.86
N THR A 31 30.49 28.34 42.26
CA THR A 31 30.87 27.02 42.71
C THR A 31 30.44 26.00 41.68
N THR A 32 31.27 24.99 41.45
CA THR A 32 30.87 23.84 40.64
C THR A 32 29.88 22.99 41.46
N ALA A 33 28.75 22.69 40.85
CA ALA A 33 27.75 21.78 41.38
C ALA A 33 27.38 20.76 40.27
N ASP A 34 27.30 19.50 40.64
CA ASP A 34 26.75 18.50 39.76
C ASP A 34 25.24 18.70 39.64
N LYS A 35 24.78 19.01 38.45
CA LYS A 35 23.36 19.17 38.15
C LYS A 35 22.98 18.30 37.01
N GLU A 36 21.98 17.43 37.24
CA GLU A 36 21.37 16.66 36.16
C GLU A 36 20.60 17.59 35.24
N LEU A 37 20.99 17.63 33.99
CA LEU A 37 20.30 18.36 32.94
C LEU A 37 19.43 17.35 32.17
N SER A 38 18.12 17.44 32.34
CA SER A 38 17.17 16.67 31.56
C SER A 38 16.62 17.49 30.41
N THR A 39 16.76 16.98 29.20
CA THR A 39 16.18 17.59 28.00
C THR A 39 15.11 16.63 27.46
N SER A 40 13.89 17.14 27.32
CA SER A 40 12.78 16.37 26.75
C SER A 40 12.78 16.53 25.23
N TYR A 41 12.81 15.43 24.52
CA TYR A 41 12.63 15.37 23.06
C TYR A 41 11.28 14.73 22.77
N SER A 42 10.46 15.35 21.94
CA SER A 42 9.26 14.73 21.42
C SER A 42 9.65 13.70 20.36
N ALA A 43 9.21 12.47 20.54
CA ALA A 43 9.44 11.38 19.59
C ALA A 43 8.12 10.67 19.28
N THR A 44 7.93 10.31 18.03
CA THR A 44 6.81 9.50 17.59
C THR A 44 7.28 8.06 17.38
N ILE A 45 6.68 7.14 18.12
CA ILE A 45 6.96 5.71 17.94
C ILE A 45 6.09 5.22 16.78
N ARG A 46 6.72 4.66 15.76
CA ARG A 46 6.03 4.00 14.64
C ARG A 46 6.42 2.53 14.62
N GLY A 47 5.50 1.68 14.16
CA GLY A 47 5.81 0.29 13.91
C GLY A 47 6.95 0.16 12.87
N ARG A 48 7.75 -0.88 13.00
CA ARG A 48 8.82 -1.17 12.01
C ARG A 48 8.23 -1.45 10.62
N GLN A 49 7.01 -1.98 10.58
CA GLN A 49 6.23 -2.27 9.38
C GLN A 49 4.78 -1.90 9.66
N ASP A 50 4.30 -0.85 9.00
CA ASP A 50 2.88 -0.52 8.89
C ASP A 50 2.45 -0.92 7.48
N ILE A 51 1.54 -1.88 7.37
CA ILE A 51 1.08 -2.43 6.10
C ILE A 51 -0.43 -2.29 6.03
N ASP A 52 -0.89 -1.53 5.06
CA ASP A 52 -2.30 -1.45 4.73
C ASP A 52 -2.69 -2.62 3.83
N ILE A 53 -3.69 -3.39 4.25
CA ILE A 53 -4.20 -4.53 3.49
C ILE A 53 -5.46 -4.11 2.76
N TYR A 54 -5.36 -3.97 1.44
CA TYR A 54 -6.49 -3.64 0.56
C TYR A 54 -7.01 -4.90 -0.13
N PRO A 55 -8.32 -5.16 -0.07
CA PRO A 55 -8.91 -6.24 -0.85
C PRO A 55 -8.83 -5.92 -2.34
N GLN A 56 -8.63 -6.95 -3.18
CA GLN A 56 -8.57 -6.80 -4.63
C GLN A 56 -9.96 -6.81 -5.29
N VAL A 57 -11.00 -7.08 -4.51
CA VAL A 57 -12.40 -7.10 -4.95
C VAL A 57 -13.25 -6.18 -4.09
N SER A 58 -14.30 -5.62 -4.66
CA SER A 58 -15.23 -4.74 -3.97
C SER A 58 -16.39 -5.55 -3.36
N GLY A 59 -16.89 -5.10 -2.22
CA GLY A 59 -18.04 -5.75 -1.57
C GLY A 59 -18.16 -5.35 -0.11
N THR A 60 -19.22 -5.84 0.54
CA THR A 60 -19.45 -5.62 1.97
C THR A 60 -18.69 -6.67 2.76
N ILE A 61 -18.10 -6.29 3.88
CA ILE A 61 -17.47 -7.24 4.81
C ILE A 61 -18.59 -8.05 5.47
N GLU A 62 -18.61 -9.34 5.22
CA GLU A 62 -19.55 -10.27 5.83
C GLU A 62 -19.13 -10.63 7.26
N ARG A 63 -17.83 -10.84 7.47
CA ARG A 63 -17.30 -11.23 8.78
C ARG A 63 -15.87 -10.75 8.97
N LEU A 64 -15.63 -10.18 10.15
CA LEU A 64 -14.30 -9.88 10.66
C LEU A 64 -13.82 -11.06 11.54
N CYS A 65 -12.65 -11.61 11.26
CA CYS A 65 -12.11 -12.81 11.92
C CYS A 65 -11.04 -12.50 12.96
N VAL A 66 -10.66 -11.24 13.12
CA VAL A 66 -9.61 -10.78 14.04
C VAL A 66 -10.07 -9.56 14.82
N SER A 67 -9.53 -9.35 16.01
CA SER A 67 -9.79 -8.19 16.85
C SER A 67 -8.65 -7.18 16.75
N GLU A 68 -8.95 -5.91 16.98
CA GLU A 68 -7.93 -4.86 17.01
C GLU A 68 -6.89 -5.17 18.10
N GLY A 69 -5.62 -5.04 17.76
CA GLY A 69 -4.49 -5.35 18.64
C GLY A 69 -4.11 -6.83 18.74
N GLU A 70 -4.82 -7.72 18.05
CA GLU A 70 -4.52 -9.16 18.03
C GLU A 70 -3.26 -9.46 17.21
N LYS A 71 -2.49 -10.47 17.64
CA LYS A 71 -1.34 -10.95 16.88
C LYS A 71 -1.80 -11.93 15.81
N VAL A 72 -1.52 -11.62 14.55
CA VAL A 72 -1.87 -12.46 13.41
C VAL A 72 -0.65 -13.18 12.84
N ARG A 73 -0.88 -14.37 12.31
CA ARG A 73 0.14 -15.19 11.65
C ARG A 73 0.02 -15.05 10.13
N LYS A 74 1.12 -15.28 9.44
CA LYS A 74 1.10 -15.35 7.98
C LYS A 74 0.09 -16.40 7.51
N GLY A 75 -0.76 -16.03 6.57
CA GLY A 75 -1.84 -16.88 6.05
C GLY A 75 -3.09 -16.93 6.92
N GLN A 76 -3.14 -16.22 8.05
CA GLN A 76 -4.34 -16.14 8.87
C GLN A 76 -5.40 -15.28 8.18
N LEU A 77 -6.64 -15.77 8.19
CA LEU A 77 -7.81 -15.06 7.66
C LEU A 77 -8.13 -13.86 8.54
N LEU A 78 -8.23 -12.68 7.92
CA LEU A 78 -8.50 -11.41 8.58
C LEU A 78 -9.99 -11.05 8.50
N PHE A 79 -10.53 -11.05 7.29
CA PHE A 79 -11.94 -10.78 7.04
C PHE A 79 -12.42 -11.46 5.76
N ILE A 80 -13.73 -11.62 5.65
CA ILE A 80 -14.40 -12.20 4.50
C ILE A 80 -15.33 -11.14 3.91
N ILE A 81 -15.23 -10.92 2.61
CA ILE A 81 -16.15 -10.11 1.83
C ILE A 81 -17.29 -10.99 1.35
N ASP A 82 -18.48 -10.44 1.17
CA ASP A 82 -19.65 -11.16 0.65
C ASP A 82 -19.29 -11.99 -0.59
N GLN A 83 -19.36 -13.32 -0.44
CA GLN A 83 -18.96 -14.29 -1.47
C GLN A 83 -20.09 -14.65 -2.42
N VAL A 84 -21.33 -14.31 -2.10
CA VAL A 84 -22.50 -14.75 -2.87
C VAL A 84 -22.40 -14.39 -4.36
N PRO A 85 -22.12 -13.14 -4.75
CA PRO A 85 -22.01 -12.77 -6.16
C PRO A 85 -20.84 -13.47 -6.87
N TYR A 86 -19.74 -13.68 -6.18
CA TYR A 86 -18.53 -14.32 -6.73
C TYR A 86 -18.72 -15.83 -6.93
N LYS A 87 -19.42 -16.50 -6.00
CA LYS A 87 -19.81 -17.91 -6.15
C LYS A 87 -20.79 -18.10 -7.31
N ALA A 88 -21.75 -17.21 -7.47
CA ALA A 88 -22.67 -17.24 -8.60
C ALA A 88 -21.93 -17.04 -9.94
N ALA A 89 -20.98 -16.09 -10.02
CA ALA A 89 -20.16 -15.87 -11.19
C ALA A 89 -19.29 -17.10 -11.53
N LEU A 90 -18.69 -17.74 -10.54
CA LEU A 90 -17.91 -18.97 -10.72
C LEU A 90 -18.81 -20.11 -11.24
N THR A 91 -20.00 -20.29 -10.68
CA THR A 91 -20.95 -21.31 -11.14
C THR A 91 -21.35 -21.09 -12.60
N THR A 92 -21.60 -19.84 -12.99
CA THR A 92 -21.88 -19.50 -14.39
C THR A 92 -20.68 -19.79 -15.31
N ALA A 93 -19.47 -19.45 -14.88
CA ALA A 93 -18.25 -19.73 -15.65
C ALA A 93 -18.02 -21.24 -15.81
N LEU A 94 -18.26 -22.04 -14.77
CA LEU A 94 -18.19 -23.50 -14.84
C LEU A 94 -19.23 -24.08 -15.82
N ALA A 95 -20.46 -23.59 -15.82
CA ALA A 95 -21.47 -24.00 -16.79
C ALA A 95 -21.06 -23.67 -18.22
N ASN A 96 -20.44 -22.51 -18.46
CA ASN A 96 -19.92 -22.14 -19.78
C ASN A 96 -18.78 -23.08 -20.23
N VAL A 97 -17.91 -23.51 -19.33
CA VAL A 97 -16.86 -24.51 -19.64
C VAL A 97 -17.49 -25.83 -20.06
N GLU A 98 -18.51 -26.32 -19.35
CA GLU A 98 -19.19 -27.56 -19.71
C GLU A 98 -19.91 -27.44 -21.06
N ALA A 99 -20.56 -26.31 -21.34
CA ALA A 99 -21.17 -26.06 -22.64
C ALA A 99 -20.14 -26.04 -23.78
N ALA A 100 -18.99 -25.39 -23.55
CA ALA A 100 -17.91 -25.35 -24.53
C ALA A 100 -17.26 -26.73 -24.75
N LYS A 101 -17.13 -27.57 -23.71
CA LYS A 101 -16.68 -28.97 -23.83
C LYS A 101 -17.62 -29.79 -24.69
N ALA A 102 -18.93 -29.66 -24.48
CA ALA A 102 -19.93 -30.34 -25.28
C ALA A 102 -19.87 -29.89 -26.75
N GLY A 103 -19.71 -28.60 -27.01
CA GLY A 103 -19.50 -28.03 -28.34
C GLY A 103 -18.22 -28.57 -29.01
N LEU A 104 -17.13 -28.64 -28.26
CA LEU A 104 -15.87 -29.23 -28.75
C LEU A 104 -16.06 -30.73 -29.13
N ALA A 105 -16.69 -31.51 -28.25
CA ALA A 105 -16.92 -32.95 -28.54
C ALA A 105 -17.77 -33.16 -29.81
N THR A 106 -18.79 -32.32 -30.03
CA THR A 106 -19.58 -32.34 -31.25
C THR A 106 -18.77 -32.00 -32.51
N ALA A 107 -17.95 -30.93 -32.40
CA ALA A 107 -17.08 -30.53 -33.52
C ALA A 107 -15.98 -31.54 -33.80
N GLU A 108 -15.43 -32.20 -32.80
CA GLU A 108 -14.43 -33.27 -32.93
C GLU A 108 -15.03 -34.52 -33.63
N LEU A 109 -16.24 -34.92 -33.22
CA LEU A 109 -16.96 -36.01 -33.87
C LEU A 109 -17.22 -35.71 -35.35
N ALA A 110 -17.71 -34.51 -35.66
CA ALA A 110 -17.93 -34.07 -37.03
C ALA A 110 -16.65 -34.05 -37.85
N TYR A 111 -15.53 -33.56 -37.30
CA TYR A 111 -14.24 -33.56 -37.96
C TYR A 111 -13.73 -34.99 -38.23
N THR A 112 -13.81 -35.87 -37.22
CA THR A 112 -13.35 -37.25 -37.33
C THR A 112 -14.15 -38.02 -38.38
N SER A 113 -15.48 -37.91 -38.36
CA SER A 113 -16.36 -38.53 -39.37
C SER A 113 -16.09 -37.98 -40.76
N THR A 114 -15.93 -36.65 -40.92
CA THR A 114 -15.61 -36.07 -42.24
C THR A 114 -14.24 -36.53 -42.75
N LYS A 115 -13.26 -36.70 -41.85
CA LYS A 115 -11.94 -37.22 -42.18
C LYS A 115 -11.98 -38.66 -42.70
N GLU A 116 -12.78 -39.51 -42.07
CA GLU A 116 -13.01 -40.88 -42.51
C GLU A 116 -13.66 -40.94 -43.92
N LEU A 117 -14.67 -40.11 -44.14
CA LEU A 117 -15.34 -40.00 -45.45
C LEU A 117 -14.40 -39.46 -46.55
N TYR A 118 -13.50 -38.54 -46.17
CA TYR A 118 -12.50 -38.02 -47.10
C TYR A 118 -11.50 -39.09 -47.54
N VAL A 119 -11.05 -39.95 -46.62
CA VAL A 119 -10.18 -41.11 -46.97
C VAL A 119 -10.86 -42.05 -47.95
N GLN A 120 -12.19 -42.22 -47.78
CA GLN A 120 -13.00 -43.02 -48.70
C GLN A 120 -13.36 -42.27 -50.01
N LYS A 121 -12.86 -41.03 -50.22
CA LYS A 121 -13.12 -40.15 -51.38
C LYS A 121 -14.60 -39.77 -51.56
N VAL A 122 -15.38 -39.80 -50.49
CA VAL A 122 -16.82 -39.45 -50.52
C VAL A 122 -17.03 -37.93 -50.41
N VAL A 123 -16.14 -37.23 -49.72
CA VAL A 123 -16.24 -35.77 -49.50
C VAL A 123 -15.03 -35.03 -50.08
N SER A 124 -15.21 -33.73 -50.37
CA SER A 124 -14.14 -32.89 -50.90
C SER A 124 -13.16 -32.46 -49.83
N GLN A 125 -11.96 -32.05 -50.24
CA GLN A 125 -10.96 -31.44 -49.34
C GLN A 125 -11.48 -30.18 -48.68
N TYR A 126 -12.36 -29.42 -49.35
CA TYR A 126 -13.00 -28.25 -48.79
C TYR A 126 -13.83 -28.59 -47.55
N ASN A 127 -14.64 -29.68 -47.63
CA ASN A 127 -15.47 -30.12 -46.50
C ASN A 127 -14.62 -30.57 -45.32
N LEU A 128 -13.51 -31.29 -45.57
CA LEU A 128 -12.57 -31.66 -44.50
C LEU A 128 -11.97 -30.43 -43.84
N LYS A 129 -11.53 -29.43 -44.62
CA LYS A 129 -10.92 -28.21 -44.06
C LYS A 129 -11.92 -27.38 -43.29
N THR A 130 -13.18 -27.33 -43.72
CA THR A 130 -14.24 -26.67 -42.99
C THR A 130 -14.51 -27.33 -41.63
N ALA A 131 -14.59 -28.68 -41.61
CA ALA A 131 -14.78 -29.43 -40.36
C ALA A 131 -13.58 -29.23 -39.40
N GLU A 132 -12.36 -29.23 -39.92
CA GLU A 132 -11.14 -28.93 -39.13
C GLU A 132 -11.18 -27.54 -38.54
N ASN A 133 -11.55 -26.52 -39.31
CA ASN A 133 -11.66 -25.14 -38.82
C ASN A 133 -12.75 -25.00 -37.73
N ASN A 134 -13.88 -25.69 -37.89
CA ASN A 134 -14.92 -25.73 -36.88
C ASN A 134 -14.43 -26.38 -35.57
N TYR A 135 -13.71 -27.48 -35.65
CA TYR A 135 -13.07 -28.11 -34.48
C TYR A 135 -12.07 -27.18 -33.80
N LEU A 136 -11.19 -26.49 -34.57
CA LEU A 136 -10.25 -25.53 -34.01
C LEU A 136 -10.95 -24.34 -33.36
N THR A 137 -12.05 -23.85 -33.92
CA THR A 137 -12.88 -22.79 -33.36
C THR A 137 -13.51 -23.22 -32.04
N ALA A 138 -14.10 -24.42 -31.98
CA ALA A 138 -14.67 -24.96 -30.75
C ALA A 138 -13.59 -25.15 -29.65
N LYS A 139 -12.39 -25.58 -30.04
CA LYS A 139 -11.25 -25.71 -29.14
C LYS A 139 -10.81 -24.34 -28.56
N ALA A 140 -10.79 -23.29 -29.38
CA ALA A 140 -10.52 -21.93 -28.93
C ALA A 140 -11.59 -21.41 -27.98
N GLN A 141 -12.89 -21.70 -28.24
CA GLN A 141 -13.99 -21.35 -27.37
C GLN A 141 -13.89 -22.02 -26.00
N LEU A 142 -13.49 -23.30 -25.94
CA LEU A 142 -13.23 -23.98 -24.67
C LEU A 142 -12.09 -23.30 -23.90
N SER A 143 -11.00 -22.97 -24.57
CA SER A 143 -9.87 -22.27 -23.92
C SER A 143 -10.30 -20.90 -23.36
N GLN A 144 -11.14 -20.17 -24.08
CA GLN A 144 -11.72 -18.89 -23.62
C GLN A 144 -12.60 -19.09 -22.39
N ALA A 145 -13.47 -20.08 -22.39
CA ALA A 145 -14.35 -20.38 -21.25
C ALA A 145 -13.52 -20.79 -20.01
N GLN A 146 -12.46 -21.59 -20.19
CA GLN A 146 -11.55 -21.95 -19.10
C GLN A 146 -10.81 -20.72 -18.53
N ALA A 147 -10.39 -19.78 -19.36
CA ALA A 147 -9.77 -18.53 -18.89
C ALA A 147 -10.76 -17.69 -18.07
N GLN A 148 -12.03 -17.65 -18.47
CA GLN A 148 -13.08 -16.98 -17.69
C GLN A 148 -13.34 -17.67 -16.34
N GLU A 149 -13.33 -19.01 -16.31
CA GLU A 149 -13.47 -19.78 -15.07
C GLU A 149 -12.33 -19.48 -14.09
N VAL A 150 -11.08 -19.48 -14.58
CA VAL A 150 -9.89 -19.12 -13.76
C VAL A 150 -10.02 -17.70 -13.20
N SER A 151 -10.47 -16.75 -14.01
CA SER A 151 -10.71 -15.37 -13.56
C SER A 151 -11.77 -15.29 -12.45
N ALA A 152 -12.90 -15.98 -12.63
CA ALA A 152 -13.96 -16.01 -11.63
C ALA A 152 -13.51 -16.69 -10.32
N ARG A 153 -12.71 -17.75 -10.42
CA ARG A 153 -12.11 -18.44 -9.28
C ARG A 153 -11.15 -17.55 -8.51
N ASN A 154 -10.31 -16.79 -9.21
CA ASN A 154 -9.38 -15.84 -8.58
C ASN A 154 -10.16 -14.73 -7.86
N ASN A 155 -11.20 -14.17 -8.49
CA ASN A 155 -12.05 -13.16 -7.86
C ASN A 155 -12.71 -13.68 -6.59
N LEU A 156 -13.17 -14.93 -6.58
CA LEU A 156 -13.70 -15.56 -5.37
C LEU A 156 -12.61 -15.73 -4.31
N SER A 157 -11.38 -16.11 -4.68
CA SER A 157 -10.28 -16.22 -3.70
C SER A 157 -9.89 -14.89 -3.07
N TYR A 158 -10.03 -13.78 -3.80
CA TYR A 158 -9.74 -12.43 -3.29
C TYR A 158 -10.79 -11.91 -2.31
N THR A 159 -11.93 -12.59 -2.16
CA THR A 159 -12.91 -12.26 -1.10
C THR A 159 -12.43 -12.65 0.30
N GLU A 160 -11.44 -13.51 0.40
CA GLU A 160 -10.82 -13.94 1.64
C GLU A 160 -9.50 -13.18 1.85
N ALA A 161 -9.52 -12.16 2.69
CA ALA A 161 -8.32 -11.39 3.00
C ALA A 161 -7.49 -12.13 4.04
N VAL A 162 -6.27 -12.49 3.67
CA VAL A 162 -5.31 -13.20 4.53
C VAL A 162 -4.08 -12.34 4.83
N SER A 163 -3.49 -12.52 5.99
CA SER A 163 -2.25 -11.84 6.35
C SER A 163 -1.05 -12.43 5.59
N TYR A 164 -0.26 -11.59 4.94
CA TYR A 164 0.98 -12.00 4.25
C TYR A 164 2.19 -12.06 5.17
N THR A 165 2.10 -11.48 6.35
CA THR A 165 3.20 -11.39 7.32
C THR A 165 2.71 -11.71 8.73
N HIS A 166 3.66 -11.83 9.68
CA HIS A 166 3.36 -11.89 11.10
C HIS A 166 3.22 -10.47 11.64
N LEU A 167 2.00 -9.96 11.72
CA LEU A 167 1.67 -8.61 12.14
C LEU A 167 0.83 -8.63 13.42
N ARG A 168 0.61 -7.44 13.96
CA ARG A 168 -0.41 -7.19 14.96
C ARG A 168 -1.54 -6.40 14.27
N ALA A 169 -2.74 -6.94 14.33
CA ALA A 169 -3.93 -6.31 13.75
C ALA A 169 -4.35 -5.06 14.55
#